data_ef3de988ae3b62c711b0904e756d2e49
#
_entry.id   ef3de988ae3b62c711b0904e756d2e49
#
_cell.length_a   1.000
_cell.length_b   1.000
_cell.length_c   1.000
_cell.angle_alpha   90.00
_cell.angle_beta   90.00
_cell.angle_gamma   90.00
#
_symmetry.space_group_name_H-M   'P 1'
#
loop_
_entity.id
_entity.type
_entity.pdbx_description
1 polymer ?
#
loop_
_entity_poly.entity_id
_entity_poly.type
_entity_poly.pdbx_seq_one_letter_code
_entity_poly.pdbx_strand_id
1 'polypeptide(L)'
;MKRVVLSALLPAAIVVSAGAATMASAAEKDQTFFRSVEGKWVGPGEIVAGKYKGTKFTCNFTGTTPDGKVGMSLDGGCRVGVFTQPMSASVERKGRNGYRGSFMGGSKGSGLDIISGNVVDGRKVVFAINRKQLNGVMQARVPDDNSMIVTVSVKVNQQMVPVIGMNLKRVDGTEIGAIAKN
;
A
#
# COMPACT_ATOMS: atom_id res chain seq x y z
N MET A 1 -13.25 -74.57 -31.91
CA MET A 1 -12.43 -73.38 -32.24
C MET A 1 -13.03 -72.18 -31.54
N LYS A 2 -12.55 -71.78 -30.38
CA LYS A 2 -13.05 -70.61 -29.60
C LYS A 2 -12.04 -69.48 -29.75
N ARG A 3 -12.46 -68.37 -30.32
CA ARG A 3 -11.68 -67.11 -30.42
C ARG A 3 -11.92 -66.26 -29.11
N VAL A 4 -10.85 -66.05 -28.37
CA VAL A 4 -10.83 -65.16 -27.23
C VAL A 4 -10.45 -63.77 -27.75
N VAL A 5 -11.36 -62.80 -27.58
CA VAL A 5 -11.10 -61.37 -27.87
C VAL A 5 -10.64 -60.73 -26.55
N LEU A 6 -9.39 -60.29 -26.51
CA LEU A 6 -8.80 -59.60 -25.40
C LEU A 6 -9.00 -58.07 -25.59
N SER A 7 -9.93 -57.47 -24.84
CA SER A 7 -10.15 -56.02 -24.81
C SER A 7 -9.18 -55.37 -23.86
N ALA A 8 -8.25 -54.56 -24.36
CA ALA A 8 -7.34 -53.73 -23.56
C ALA A 8 -8.02 -52.44 -23.17
N LEU A 9 -8.28 -52.24 -21.90
CA LEU A 9 -8.73 -50.99 -21.30
C LEU A 9 -7.51 -50.10 -20.97
N LEU A 10 -7.34 -49.00 -21.68
CA LEU A 10 -6.39 -47.93 -21.30
C LEU A 10 -7.01 -47.04 -20.23
N PRO A 11 -6.33 -46.76 -19.10
CA PRO A 11 -6.75 -45.75 -18.18
C PRO A 11 -6.29 -44.34 -18.68
N ALA A 12 -7.23 -43.46 -18.91
CA ALA A 12 -6.96 -42.05 -19.20
C ALA A 12 -6.56 -41.33 -17.89
N ALA A 13 -5.28 -40.95 -17.76
CA ALA A 13 -4.80 -40.11 -16.68
C ALA A 13 -5.16 -38.65 -16.97
N ILE A 14 -6.17 -38.10 -16.27
CA ILE A 14 -6.50 -36.67 -16.29
C ILE A 14 -5.60 -35.99 -15.29
N VAL A 15 -4.59 -35.25 -15.78
CA VAL A 15 -3.74 -34.37 -14.96
C VAL A 15 -4.45 -33.03 -14.78
N VAL A 16 -4.95 -32.80 -13.57
CA VAL A 16 -5.56 -31.52 -13.19
C VAL A 16 -4.43 -30.55 -12.80
N SER A 17 -4.04 -29.63 -13.72
CA SER A 17 -3.09 -28.56 -13.49
C SER A 17 -3.79 -27.20 -13.26
N ALA A 18 -4.66 -27.10 -12.26
CA ALA A 18 -5.47 -25.89 -12.01
C ALA A 18 -4.89 -24.91 -10.97
N GLY A 19 -3.70 -25.13 -10.40
CA GLY A 19 -3.21 -24.37 -9.24
C GLY A 19 -2.31 -23.15 -9.53
N ALA A 20 -1.73 -23.01 -10.71
CA ALA A 20 -0.71 -22.00 -10.98
C ALA A 20 -1.28 -20.65 -11.47
N ALA A 21 -2.43 -20.66 -12.13
CA ALA A 21 -2.99 -19.46 -12.77
C ALA A 21 -3.52 -18.40 -11.78
N THR A 22 -4.01 -18.81 -10.62
CA THR A 22 -4.62 -17.88 -9.64
C THR A 22 -3.59 -17.04 -8.88
N MET A 23 -2.39 -17.55 -8.65
CA MET A 23 -1.34 -16.81 -7.92
C MET A 23 -0.66 -15.77 -8.81
N ALA A 24 -0.48 -16.03 -10.10
CA ALA A 24 0.06 -15.07 -11.05
C ALA A 24 -0.87 -13.85 -11.19
N SER A 25 -2.18 -14.06 -11.28
CA SER A 25 -3.18 -12.99 -11.35
C SER A 25 -3.23 -12.08 -10.11
N ALA A 26 -3.05 -12.63 -8.91
CA ALA A 26 -3.01 -11.85 -7.68
C ALA A 26 -1.74 -10.96 -7.60
N ALA A 27 -0.59 -11.49 -7.98
CA ALA A 27 0.66 -10.71 -8.01
C ALA A 27 0.62 -9.57 -9.04
N GLU A 28 0.01 -9.80 -10.18
CA GLU A 28 -0.18 -8.79 -11.24
C GLU A 28 -1.11 -7.66 -10.81
N LYS A 29 -2.22 -7.96 -10.14
CA LYS A 29 -3.13 -6.96 -9.57
C LYS A 29 -2.44 -6.10 -8.51
N ASP A 30 -1.65 -6.72 -7.65
CA ASP A 30 -0.90 -6.02 -6.62
C ASP A 30 0.15 -5.08 -7.26
N GLN A 31 0.86 -5.55 -8.27
CA GLN A 31 1.84 -4.74 -9.00
C GLN A 31 1.18 -3.54 -9.71
N THR A 32 0.01 -3.75 -10.32
CA THR A 32 -0.77 -2.68 -10.95
C THR A 32 -1.14 -1.60 -9.93
N PHE A 33 -1.58 -1.98 -8.73
CA PHE A 33 -1.84 -1.03 -7.66
C PHE A 33 -0.60 -0.21 -7.30
N PHE A 34 0.55 -0.84 -7.05
CA PHE A 34 1.76 -0.11 -6.67
C PHE A 34 2.27 0.81 -7.78
N ARG A 35 2.17 0.41 -9.05
CA ARG A 35 2.44 1.31 -10.18
C ARG A 35 1.50 2.51 -10.23
N SER A 36 0.24 2.36 -9.85
CA SER A 36 -0.68 3.49 -9.79
C SER A 36 -0.34 4.52 -8.70
N VAL A 37 0.57 4.20 -7.78
CA VAL A 37 1.06 5.12 -6.74
C VAL A 37 2.38 5.79 -7.15
N GLU A 38 3.02 5.40 -8.26
CA GLU A 38 4.22 6.06 -8.78
C GLU A 38 3.94 7.52 -9.12
N GLY A 39 5.00 8.36 -9.00
CA GLY A 39 4.95 9.78 -9.33
C GLY A 39 4.85 10.69 -8.13
N LYS A 40 4.53 11.96 -8.37
CA LYS A 40 4.50 13.00 -7.33
C LYS A 40 3.08 13.23 -6.83
N TRP A 41 2.96 13.36 -5.52
CA TRP A 41 1.69 13.51 -4.81
C TRP A 41 1.77 14.67 -3.83
N VAL A 42 0.83 15.60 -3.89
CA VAL A 42 0.76 16.74 -2.98
C VAL A 42 -0.66 16.89 -2.45
N GLY A 43 -0.81 17.22 -1.19
CA GLY A 43 -2.14 17.53 -0.66
C GLY A 43 -2.20 17.71 0.84
N PRO A 44 -3.37 18.18 1.31
CA PRO A 44 -3.62 18.41 2.72
C PRO A 44 -3.83 17.11 3.49
N GLY A 45 -3.51 17.18 4.77
CA GLY A 45 -3.87 16.19 5.76
C GLY A 45 -4.24 16.84 7.09
N GLU A 46 -4.83 16.04 7.97
CA GLU A 46 -5.25 16.47 9.30
C GLU A 46 -5.09 15.34 10.31
N ILE A 47 -4.70 15.71 11.53
CA ILE A 47 -4.81 14.85 12.70
C ILE A 47 -6.24 14.95 13.23
N VAL A 48 -7.02 13.87 13.04
CA VAL A 48 -8.47 13.88 13.31
C VAL A 48 -8.83 13.37 14.71
N ALA A 49 -7.87 12.80 15.44
CA ALA A 49 -8.07 12.37 16.82
C ALA A 49 -6.78 12.42 17.65
N GLY A 50 -6.92 12.33 18.99
CA GLY A 50 -5.82 12.34 19.94
C GLY A 50 -5.39 13.74 20.38
N LYS A 51 -4.21 13.83 21.03
CA LYS A 51 -3.68 15.07 21.63
C LYS A 51 -3.55 16.22 20.64
N TYR A 52 -3.25 15.93 19.39
CA TYR A 52 -2.98 16.93 18.35
C TYR A 52 -4.14 17.07 17.35
N LYS A 53 -5.35 16.63 17.73
CA LYS A 53 -6.56 16.77 16.90
C LYS A 53 -6.72 18.21 16.38
N GLY A 54 -7.06 18.34 15.09
CA GLY A 54 -7.24 19.63 14.43
C GLY A 54 -5.96 20.20 13.80
N THR A 55 -4.78 19.56 14.03
CA THR A 55 -3.54 19.97 13.37
C THR A 55 -3.62 19.65 11.89
N LYS A 56 -3.59 20.69 11.07
CA LYS A 56 -3.56 20.59 9.59
C LYS A 56 -2.12 20.64 9.10
N PHE A 57 -1.84 19.89 8.05
CA PHE A 57 -0.54 19.82 7.40
C PHE A 57 -0.70 19.65 5.89
N THR A 58 0.37 19.92 5.15
CA THR A 58 0.44 19.64 3.72
C THR A 58 1.62 18.74 3.45
N CYS A 59 1.38 17.64 2.74
CA CYS A 59 2.42 16.68 2.38
C CYS A 59 2.77 16.79 0.89
N ASN A 60 4.01 16.44 0.61
CA ASN A 60 4.49 16.20 -0.72
C ASN A 60 5.32 14.89 -0.70
N PHE A 61 5.02 13.99 -1.62
CA PHE A 61 5.65 12.68 -1.72
C PHE A 61 6.00 12.33 -3.15
N THR A 62 7.06 11.55 -3.32
CA THR A 62 7.40 10.88 -4.57
C THR A 62 7.30 9.39 -4.36
N GLY A 63 6.43 8.74 -5.11
CA GLY A 63 6.26 7.28 -5.12
C GLY A 63 7.12 6.64 -6.22
N THR A 64 7.78 5.54 -5.88
CA THR A 64 8.55 4.71 -6.81
C THR A 64 8.27 3.24 -6.55
N THR A 65 8.34 2.41 -7.58
CA THR A 65 8.27 0.94 -7.43
C THR A 65 9.64 0.33 -7.69
N PRO A 66 10.09 -0.63 -6.87
CA PRO A 66 11.37 -1.30 -7.07
C PRO A 66 11.30 -2.26 -8.27
N ASP A 67 12.38 -2.34 -9.06
CA ASP A 67 12.48 -3.26 -10.18
C ASP A 67 12.38 -4.72 -9.72
N GLY A 68 11.59 -5.51 -10.45
CA GLY A 68 11.45 -6.95 -10.23
C GLY A 68 10.78 -7.36 -8.91
N LYS A 69 10.20 -6.42 -8.16
CA LYS A 69 9.53 -6.70 -6.89
C LYS A 69 8.14 -6.07 -6.83
N VAL A 70 7.24 -6.69 -6.08
CA VAL A 70 5.91 -6.14 -5.81
C VAL A 70 5.97 -5.32 -4.52
N GLY A 71 5.82 -4.01 -4.65
CA GLY A 71 5.93 -3.07 -3.54
C GLY A 71 6.15 -1.65 -4.00
N MET A 72 6.47 -0.75 -3.06
CA MET A 72 6.73 0.66 -3.35
C MET A 72 7.62 1.30 -2.30
N SER A 73 8.25 2.39 -2.67
CA SER A 73 8.81 3.38 -1.76
C SER A 73 8.11 4.72 -1.94
N LEU A 74 7.95 5.45 -0.86
CA LEU A 74 7.38 6.79 -0.83
C LEU A 74 8.31 7.68 -0.02
N ASP A 75 8.84 8.72 -0.64
CA ASP A 75 9.79 9.65 -0.03
C ASP A 75 9.29 11.08 -0.15
N GLY A 76 9.49 11.88 0.91
CA GLY A 76 9.05 13.26 0.92
C GLY A 76 8.94 13.85 2.31
N GLY A 77 7.87 14.59 2.56
CA GLY A 77 7.63 15.18 3.88
C GLY A 77 6.28 15.87 4.00
N CYS A 78 5.95 16.19 5.24
CA CYS A 78 4.75 16.95 5.57
C CYS A 78 5.13 18.22 6.34
N ARG A 79 4.48 19.33 6.00
CA ARG A 79 4.72 20.65 6.60
C ARG A 79 3.54 21.07 7.47
N VAL A 80 3.85 21.49 8.70
CA VAL A 80 2.93 22.11 9.67
C VAL A 80 3.41 23.53 9.90
N GLY A 81 2.72 24.53 9.41
CA GLY A 81 3.20 25.92 9.44
C GLY A 81 4.55 26.07 8.75
N VAL A 82 5.58 26.48 9.50
CA VAL A 82 6.96 26.65 9.02
C VAL A 82 7.83 25.41 9.18
N PHE A 83 7.36 24.39 9.87
CA PHE A 83 8.14 23.18 10.16
C PHE A 83 7.84 22.09 9.12
N THR A 84 8.90 21.54 8.54
CA THR A 84 8.81 20.37 7.64
C THR A 84 9.35 19.14 8.35
N GLN A 85 8.54 18.09 8.35
CA GLN A 85 8.88 16.78 8.87
C GLN A 85 9.16 15.84 7.70
N PRO A 86 10.42 15.41 7.48
CA PRO A 86 10.73 14.37 6.49
C PRO A 86 9.98 13.08 6.81
N MET A 87 9.49 12.41 5.80
CA MET A 87 8.77 11.14 5.92
C MET A 87 9.15 10.22 4.77
N SER A 88 9.29 8.94 5.07
CA SER A 88 9.50 7.91 4.07
C SER A 88 8.70 6.66 4.41
N ALA A 89 8.30 5.92 3.40
CA ALA A 89 7.69 4.61 3.54
C ALA A 89 8.32 3.66 2.54
N SER A 90 8.50 2.42 2.94
CA SER A 90 8.93 1.35 2.05
C SER A 90 8.14 0.09 2.39
N VAL A 91 7.58 -0.55 1.39
CA VAL A 91 6.82 -1.78 1.54
C VAL A 91 7.15 -2.73 0.40
N GLU A 92 7.33 -3.99 0.72
CA GLU A 92 7.64 -5.04 -0.23
C GLU A 92 6.85 -6.32 0.12
N ARG A 93 6.41 -7.04 -0.90
CA ARG A 93 5.79 -8.35 -0.72
C ARG A 93 6.82 -9.37 -0.26
N LYS A 94 6.55 -10.07 0.83
CA LYS A 94 7.41 -11.10 1.42
C LYS A 94 6.67 -12.44 1.48
N GLY A 95 6.89 -13.27 0.47
CA GLY A 95 6.33 -14.61 0.39
C GLY A 95 4.81 -14.67 0.47
N ARG A 96 4.28 -15.66 1.18
CA ARG A 96 2.83 -15.86 1.39
C ARG A 96 2.25 -14.95 2.49
N ASN A 97 3.08 -14.32 3.31
CA ASN A 97 2.66 -13.55 4.48
C ASN A 97 2.29 -12.10 4.16
N GLY A 98 2.07 -11.79 2.88
CA GLY A 98 1.69 -10.46 2.44
C GLY A 98 2.87 -9.48 2.46
N TYR A 99 2.61 -8.25 2.92
CA TYR A 99 3.55 -7.13 2.84
C TYR A 99 4.31 -6.91 4.14
N ARG A 100 5.58 -6.49 4.00
CA ARG A 100 6.46 -6.06 5.09
C ARG A 100 7.11 -4.74 4.70
N GLY A 101 7.42 -3.92 5.68
CA GLY A 101 8.09 -2.66 5.44
C GLY A 101 8.09 -1.75 6.64
N SER A 102 8.37 -0.49 6.40
CA SER A 102 8.39 0.53 7.45
C SER A 102 7.79 1.83 6.92
N PHE A 103 7.22 2.58 7.83
CA PHE A 103 6.83 3.96 7.63
C PHE A 103 7.61 4.80 8.65
N MET A 104 8.51 5.64 8.19
CA MET A 104 9.43 6.41 9.03
C MET A 104 9.06 7.88 9.03
N GLY A 105 8.84 8.45 10.21
CA GLY A 105 8.66 9.88 10.42
C GLY A 105 9.88 10.47 11.12
N GLY A 106 10.68 11.25 10.40
CA GLY A 106 11.68 12.17 10.89
C GLY A 106 12.93 11.64 11.58
N SER A 107 12.87 11.11 12.76
CA SER A 107 14.06 10.66 13.50
C SER A 107 14.23 9.14 13.43
N LYS A 108 15.48 8.70 13.39
CA LYS A 108 15.84 7.27 13.45
C LYS A 108 15.15 6.60 14.65
N GLY A 109 14.41 5.51 14.39
CA GLY A 109 13.70 4.76 15.44
C GLY A 109 12.29 5.27 15.76
N SER A 110 11.77 6.29 15.07
CA SER A 110 10.41 6.81 15.27
C SER A 110 9.36 6.26 14.28
N GLY A 111 9.71 5.25 13.48
CA GLY A 111 8.84 4.68 12.47
C GLY A 111 7.76 3.71 12.99
N LEU A 112 6.82 3.39 12.12
CA LEU A 112 5.85 2.30 12.27
C LEU A 112 6.30 1.12 11.40
N ASP A 113 6.20 -0.10 11.91
CA ASP A 113 6.48 -1.29 11.13
C ASP A 113 5.20 -1.75 10.42
N ILE A 114 5.32 -2.04 9.12
CA ILE A 114 4.29 -2.71 8.33
C ILE A 114 4.49 -4.21 8.51
N ILE A 115 3.58 -4.85 9.25
CA ILE A 115 3.70 -6.25 9.66
C ILE A 115 2.90 -7.22 8.80
N SER A 116 1.94 -6.73 8.04
CA SER A 116 1.16 -7.46 7.03
C SER A 116 0.41 -6.49 6.14
N GLY A 117 -0.18 -6.99 5.06
CA GLY A 117 -1.05 -6.17 4.22
C GLY A 117 -1.59 -6.93 3.04
N ASN A 118 -2.61 -6.34 2.41
CA ASN A 118 -3.25 -6.86 1.22
C ASN A 118 -3.67 -5.71 0.31
N VAL A 119 -3.56 -5.92 -1.00
CA VAL A 119 -4.23 -5.10 -2.00
C VAL A 119 -5.66 -5.60 -2.13
N VAL A 120 -6.62 -4.70 -1.97
CA VAL A 120 -8.06 -4.98 -2.04
C VAL A 120 -8.61 -4.30 -3.27
N ASP A 121 -9.35 -5.01 -4.09
CA ASP A 121 -10.02 -4.54 -5.33
C ASP A 121 -9.12 -3.81 -6.37
N GLY A 122 -7.78 -3.94 -6.26
CA GLY A 122 -6.81 -3.32 -7.17
C GLY A 122 -6.68 -1.80 -7.04
N ARG A 123 -7.46 -1.14 -6.17
CA ARG A 123 -7.44 0.32 -5.96
C ARG A 123 -7.24 0.73 -4.51
N LYS A 124 -7.12 -0.23 -3.64
CA LYS A 124 -6.97 -0.02 -2.20
C LYS A 124 -5.96 -1.00 -1.62
N VAL A 125 -5.10 -0.51 -0.77
CA VAL A 125 -4.22 -1.35 0.06
C VAL A 125 -4.52 -1.10 1.54
N VAL A 126 -4.44 -2.16 2.31
CA VAL A 126 -4.60 -2.12 3.77
C VAL A 126 -3.37 -2.76 4.38
N PHE A 127 -2.66 -2.01 5.22
CA PHE A 127 -1.49 -2.47 5.96
C PHE A 127 -1.79 -2.51 7.46
N ALA A 128 -1.50 -3.63 8.10
CA ALA A 128 -1.39 -3.66 9.55
C ALA A 128 -0.07 -3.03 9.97
N ILE A 129 -0.14 -2.07 10.87
CA ILE A 129 1.01 -1.32 11.37
C ILE A 129 1.17 -1.55 12.87
N ASN A 130 2.41 -1.62 13.31
CA ASN A 130 2.76 -1.83 14.71
C ASN A 130 3.92 -0.92 15.11
N ARG A 131 3.92 -0.49 16.37
CA ARG A 131 5.07 0.12 17.02
C ARG A 131 4.95 -0.01 18.53
N LYS A 132 5.83 -0.77 19.15
CA LYS A 132 5.78 -1.03 20.60
C LYS A 132 4.38 -1.53 21.01
N GLN A 133 3.62 -0.70 21.74
CA GLN A 133 2.25 -1.00 22.18
C GLN A 133 1.16 -0.46 21.24
N LEU A 134 1.54 0.31 20.20
CA LEU A 134 0.59 0.84 19.22
C LEU A 134 0.34 -0.20 18.13
N ASN A 135 -0.91 -0.58 17.97
CA ASN A 135 -1.40 -1.39 16.86
C ASN A 135 -2.38 -0.57 16.04
N GLY A 136 -2.30 -0.68 14.74
CA GLY A 136 -3.16 0.10 13.87
C GLY A 136 -3.25 -0.46 12.46
N VAL A 137 -3.94 0.30 11.63
CA VAL A 137 -4.12 0.03 10.21
C VAL A 137 -3.86 1.31 9.43
N MET A 138 -3.06 1.22 8.39
CA MET A 138 -2.93 2.24 7.36
C MET A 138 -3.64 1.75 6.10
N GLN A 139 -4.52 2.59 5.57
CA GLN A 139 -5.24 2.32 4.33
C GLN A 139 -4.89 3.41 3.33
N ALA A 140 -4.49 3.02 2.12
CA ALA A 140 -4.36 3.92 0.99
C ALA A 140 -5.30 3.47 -0.11
N ARG A 141 -6.05 4.42 -0.68
CA ARG A 141 -6.99 4.21 -1.77
C ARG A 141 -6.70 5.18 -2.91
N VAL A 142 -6.64 4.68 -4.12
CA VAL A 142 -6.47 5.44 -5.37
C VAL A 142 -7.78 5.34 -6.16
N PRO A 143 -8.77 6.21 -5.90
CA PRO A 143 -10.09 6.11 -6.56
C PRO A 143 -10.00 6.39 -8.06
N ASP A 144 -9.05 7.22 -8.47
CA ASP A 144 -8.75 7.59 -9.84
C ASP A 144 -7.24 7.85 -10.00
N ASP A 145 -6.75 8.06 -11.22
CA ASP A 145 -5.32 8.20 -11.52
C ASP A 145 -4.69 9.46 -10.90
N ASN A 146 -5.49 10.42 -10.44
CA ASN A 146 -5.04 11.71 -9.94
C ASN A 146 -5.32 11.95 -8.45
N SER A 147 -5.92 10.98 -7.76
CA SER A 147 -6.33 11.12 -6.36
C SER A 147 -5.83 9.95 -5.52
N MET A 148 -5.31 10.23 -4.34
CA MET A 148 -4.96 9.22 -3.34
C MET A 148 -5.45 9.66 -1.95
N ILE A 149 -6.21 8.81 -1.30
CA ILE A 149 -6.74 9.02 0.05
C ILE A 149 -6.01 8.08 0.99
N VAL A 150 -5.39 8.62 2.02
CA VAL A 150 -4.70 7.82 3.04
C VAL A 150 -5.36 8.05 4.39
N THR A 151 -5.65 6.97 5.10
CA THR A 151 -6.17 6.99 6.46
C THR A 151 -5.31 6.11 7.35
N VAL A 152 -4.90 6.65 8.49
CA VAL A 152 -4.24 5.89 9.55
C VAL A 152 -5.19 5.79 10.72
N SER A 153 -5.45 4.58 11.19
CA SER A 153 -6.27 4.28 12.34
C SER A 153 -5.47 3.51 13.38
N VAL A 154 -5.69 3.79 14.65
CA VAL A 154 -5.07 3.07 15.76
C VAL A 154 -6.11 2.34 16.59
N LYS A 155 -5.72 1.21 17.19
CA LYS A 155 -6.59 0.44 18.05
C LYS A 155 -6.63 1.06 19.44
N VAL A 156 -7.81 1.52 19.86
CA VAL A 156 -8.10 2.08 21.19
C VAL A 156 -9.29 1.31 21.75
N ASN A 157 -9.14 0.71 22.91
CA ASN A 157 -10.21 -0.08 23.56
C ASN A 157 -10.93 -1.05 22.59
N GLN A 158 -10.14 -1.81 21.80
CA GLN A 158 -10.60 -2.76 20.79
C GLN A 158 -11.30 -2.16 19.55
N GLN A 159 -11.44 -0.85 19.46
CA GLN A 159 -11.98 -0.15 18.30
C GLN A 159 -10.87 0.48 17.47
N MET A 160 -11.07 0.52 16.15
CA MET A 160 -10.17 1.23 15.24
C MET A 160 -10.62 2.69 15.14
N VAL A 161 -9.80 3.60 15.64
CA VAL A 161 -10.05 5.05 15.65
C VAL A 161 -9.17 5.72 14.60
N PRO A 162 -9.74 6.37 13.58
CA PRO A 162 -8.96 7.19 12.65
C PRO A 162 -8.24 8.30 13.38
N VAL A 163 -6.93 8.44 13.14
CA VAL A 163 -6.10 9.47 13.77
C VAL A 163 -5.47 10.43 12.76
N ILE A 164 -5.26 10.00 11.52
CA ILE A 164 -4.72 10.83 10.43
C ILE A 164 -5.54 10.56 9.17
N GLY A 165 -5.90 11.62 8.47
CA GLY A 165 -6.47 11.60 7.13
C GLY A 165 -5.65 12.48 6.18
N MET A 166 -5.41 12.03 4.95
CA MET A 166 -4.75 12.79 3.89
C MET A 166 -5.50 12.64 2.58
N ASN A 167 -5.61 13.74 1.84
CA ASN A 167 -6.15 13.77 0.49
C ASN A 167 -5.08 14.31 -0.44
N LEU A 168 -4.46 13.44 -1.20
CA LEU A 168 -3.36 13.78 -2.08
C LEU A 168 -3.83 13.83 -3.54
N LYS A 169 -3.25 14.74 -4.29
CA LYS A 169 -3.41 14.87 -5.74
C LYS A 169 -2.10 14.61 -6.44
N ARG A 170 -2.16 13.95 -7.58
CA ARG A 170 -0.99 13.79 -8.45
C ARG A 170 -0.64 15.15 -9.03
N VAL A 171 0.66 15.46 -9.06
CA VAL A 171 1.17 16.68 -9.69
C VAL A 171 2.19 16.28 -10.75
N ASP A 172 1.98 16.75 -11.97
CA ASP A 172 2.96 16.64 -13.03
C ASP A 172 4.07 17.65 -12.78
N GLY A 173 5.30 17.32 -13.21
CA GLY A 173 6.50 18.10 -12.88
C GLY A 173 6.50 19.59 -13.28
N THR A 174 5.51 20.04 -14.06
CA THR A 174 5.30 21.41 -14.50
C THR A 174 4.55 22.30 -13.51
N GLU A 175 3.78 21.73 -12.58
CA GLU A 175 2.91 22.53 -11.68
C GLU A 175 3.62 23.00 -10.39
N ILE A 176 4.80 22.50 -10.08
CA ILE A 176 5.50 22.83 -8.83
C ILE A 176 6.00 24.30 -8.79
N GLY A 177 6.08 24.97 -9.94
CA GLY A 177 6.49 26.36 -10.04
C GLY A 177 5.38 27.41 -9.81
N ALA A 178 4.11 27.01 -9.91
CA ALA A 178 2.99 27.96 -9.91
C ALA A 178 2.48 28.31 -8.49
N ILE A 179 2.79 27.51 -7.46
CA ILE A 179 2.28 27.72 -6.10
C ILE A 179 3.26 28.52 -5.22
N ALA A 180 4.43 28.90 -5.75
CA ALA A 180 5.47 29.64 -5.00
C ALA A 180 5.36 31.18 -5.15
N LYS A 181 4.36 31.70 -5.87
CA LYS A 181 4.15 33.15 -6.06
C LYS A 181 2.68 33.51 -5.76
N ASN A 182 2.35 33.61 -4.51
CA ASN A 182 1.34 34.53 -3.96
C ASN A 182 1.51 34.61 -2.44
#